data_1fb5a7bfbecd34f1a517d221eaec59af
#
_entry.id   1fb5a7bfbecd34f1a517d221eaec59af
#
_cell.length_a   1.000
_cell.length_b   1.000
_cell.length_c   1.000
_cell.angle_alpha   90.00
_cell.angle_beta   90.00
_cell.angle_gamma   90.00
#
_symmetry.space_group_name_H-M   'P 1'
#
loop_
_entity.id
_entity.type
_entity.pdbx_description
1 polymer ?
#
loop_
_entity_poly.entity_id
_entity_poly.type
_entity_poly.pdbx_seq_one_letter_code
_entity_poly.pdbx_strand_id
1 'polypeptide(L)'
;MKEIAWSQGHYFNVKASIKGGQTLEQHTGRILTRHLAEAGGYDYVILQDQSQNPAKYASDPVKHADVAEGYMNICSLVLPHSPGCKVILEQTWAYPGNKHGGFEDFHNFTRKLEEGAEAMAAQNGASVSPIGNAYKIIWDEKRKEIRLFDSDSKHQSHYGSYLKACVNYLMITGEPFSDNVADCGLEPWKAATLRTVAERVVLKES
;
A
#
# COMPACT_ATOMS: atom_id res chain seq x y z
N MET A 1 -3.16 -11.47 -2.70
CA MET A 1 -2.50 -11.72 -1.39
C MET A 1 -2.86 -13.06 -0.78
N LYS A 2 -4.14 -13.46 -0.60
CA LYS A 2 -4.50 -14.77 -0.02
C LYS A 2 -3.91 -15.97 -0.78
N GLU A 3 -3.98 -15.98 -2.11
CA GLU A 3 -3.40 -17.05 -2.94
C GLU A 3 -1.87 -17.13 -2.81
N ILE A 4 -1.21 -15.96 -2.77
CA ILE A 4 0.23 -15.88 -2.52
C ILE A 4 0.55 -16.47 -1.15
N ALA A 5 -0.12 -16.02 -0.09
CA ALA A 5 0.09 -16.54 1.26
C ALA A 5 -0.15 -18.05 1.34
N TRP A 6 -1.24 -18.54 0.77
CA TRP A 6 -1.57 -19.96 0.74
C TRP A 6 -0.48 -20.81 0.07
N SER A 7 0.05 -20.34 -1.08
CA SER A 7 1.13 -21.04 -1.79
C SER A 7 2.45 -21.07 -1.01
N GLN A 8 2.59 -20.20 -0.02
CA GLN A 8 3.74 -20.11 0.87
C GLN A 8 3.50 -20.75 2.26
N GLY A 9 2.40 -21.49 2.42
CA GLY A 9 2.06 -22.15 3.67
C GLY A 9 1.44 -21.24 4.73
N HIS A 10 1.09 -20.00 4.40
CA HIS A 10 0.46 -19.04 5.32
C HIS A 10 -1.04 -18.92 5.08
N TYR A 11 -1.82 -18.80 6.15
CA TYR A 11 -3.25 -18.58 6.07
C TYR A 11 -3.62 -17.19 6.59
N PHE A 12 -4.13 -16.33 5.71
CA PHE A 12 -4.61 -14.99 6.06
C PHE A 12 -6.13 -14.93 6.08
N ASN A 13 -6.71 -14.65 7.24
CA ASN A 13 -8.12 -14.30 7.38
C ASN A 13 -8.29 -12.79 7.12
N VAL A 14 -8.54 -12.43 5.87
CA VAL A 14 -8.63 -11.03 5.44
C VAL A 14 -10.07 -10.55 5.43
N LYS A 15 -10.32 -9.45 6.15
CA LYS A 15 -11.54 -8.65 6.07
C LYS A 15 -11.22 -7.29 5.48
N ALA A 16 -12.13 -6.68 4.74
CA ALA A 16 -11.85 -5.42 4.05
C ALA A 16 -13.05 -4.47 4.04
N SER A 17 -12.79 -3.19 4.30
CA SER A 17 -13.70 -2.08 4.02
C SER A 17 -13.08 -1.22 2.93
N ILE A 18 -13.58 -1.35 1.70
CA ILE A 18 -13.02 -0.72 0.52
C ILE A 18 -14.06 0.20 -0.11
N LYS A 19 -13.61 1.39 -0.52
CA LYS A 19 -14.41 2.33 -1.31
C LYS A 19 -13.48 3.23 -2.11
N GLY A 20 -13.61 3.20 -3.43
CA GLY A 20 -12.79 4.03 -4.31
C GLY A 20 -12.93 5.53 -4.04
N GLY A 21 -11.81 6.25 -4.08
CA GLY A 21 -11.74 7.70 -3.95
C GLY A 21 -11.97 8.26 -2.54
N GLN A 22 -12.15 7.42 -1.53
CA GLN A 22 -12.33 7.88 -0.15
C GLN A 22 -11.02 8.08 0.59
N THR A 23 -11.03 9.06 1.51
CA THR A 23 -9.95 9.31 2.46
C THR A 23 -10.10 8.41 3.68
N LEU A 24 -9.03 8.27 4.48
CA LEU A 24 -9.09 7.55 5.75
C LEU A 24 -10.09 8.19 6.72
N GLU A 25 -10.18 9.52 6.75
CA GLU A 25 -11.21 10.22 7.54
C GLU A 25 -12.63 9.80 7.12
N GLN A 26 -12.92 9.77 5.82
CA GLN A 26 -14.23 9.33 5.34
C GLN A 26 -14.55 7.88 5.69
N HIS A 27 -13.53 7.02 5.81
CA HIS A 27 -13.69 5.65 6.25
C HIS A 27 -14.14 5.54 7.71
N THR A 28 -13.79 6.47 8.60
CA THR A 28 -14.22 6.46 10.00
C THR A 28 -15.73 6.56 10.15
N GLY A 29 -16.40 7.24 9.22
CA GLY A 29 -17.87 7.39 9.19
C GLY A 29 -18.62 6.20 8.57
N ARG A 30 -17.91 5.21 7.96
CA ARG A 30 -18.58 4.10 7.27
C ARG A 30 -19.03 3.01 8.24
N ILE A 31 -20.28 2.57 8.10
CA ILE A 31 -20.86 1.49 8.92
C ILE A 31 -20.00 0.22 8.88
N LEU A 32 -19.59 -0.23 7.68
CA LEU A 32 -18.74 -1.42 7.55
C LEU A 32 -17.38 -1.25 8.23
N THR A 33 -16.74 -0.09 8.11
CA THR A 33 -15.45 0.18 8.76
C THR A 33 -15.59 0.12 10.28
N ARG A 34 -16.61 0.78 10.82
CA ARG A 34 -16.89 0.75 12.28
C ARG A 34 -17.18 -0.66 12.77
N HIS A 35 -18.05 -1.39 12.07
CA HIS A 35 -18.36 -2.77 12.43
C HIS A 35 -17.11 -3.68 12.44
N LEU A 36 -16.24 -3.54 11.42
CA LEU A 36 -14.99 -4.30 11.40
C LEU A 36 -14.03 -3.86 12.51
N ALA A 37 -13.91 -2.56 12.78
CA ALA A 37 -13.08 -2.06 13.87
C ALA A 37 -13.54 -2.59 15.24
N GLU A 38 -14.84 -2.52 15.52
CA GLU A 38 -15.47 -3.02 16.75
C GLU A 38 -15.32 -4.53 16.92
N ALA A 39 -15.36 -5.29 15.81
CA ALA A 39 -15.14 -6.73 15.85
C ALA A 39 -13.74 -7.11 16.35
N GLY A 40 -12.74 -6.27 16.09
CA GLY A 40 -11.38 -6.36 16.63
C GLY A 40 -10.65 -7.67 16.36
N GLY A 41 -9.61 -7.92 17.17
CA GLY A 41 -8.84 -9.17 17.12
C GLY A 41 -7.96 -9.32 15.87
N TYR A 42 -7.46 -8.21 15.35
CA TYR A 42 -6.57 -8.20 14.18
C TYR A 42 -5.09 -8.24 14.61
N ASP A 43 -4.29 -9.06 13.93
CA ASP A 43 -2.83 -9.06 14.05
C ASP A 43 -2.23 -7.87 13.27
N TYR A 44 -2.84 -7.55 12.12
CA TYR A 44 -2.42 -6.46 11.24
C TYR A 44 -3.62 -5.67 10.74
N VAL A 45 -3.44 -4.37 10.61
CA VAL A 45 -4.36 -3.47 9.89
C VAL A 45 -3.58 -2.74 8.83
N ILE A 46 -4.00 -2.91 7.56
CA ILE A 46 -3.41 -2.23 6.41
C ILE A 46 -4.32 -1.06 6.04
N LEU A 47 -3.77 0.14 6.04
CA LEU A 47 -4.47 1.38 5.74
C LEU A 47 -3.96 1.99 4.44
N GLN A 48 -4.88 2.38 3.55
CA GLN A 48 -4.57 3.13 2.34
C GLN A 48 -5.45 4.38 2.29
N ASP A 49 -4.83 5.54 2.19
CA ASP A 49 -5.55 6.79 1.98
C ASP A 49 -5.83 7.03 0.48
N GLN A 50 -6.57 8.09 0.18
CA GLN A 50 -6.73 8.59 -1.18
C GLN A 50 -5.35 8.85 -1.80
N SER A 51 -5.17 8.41 -3.05
CA SER A 51 -3.85 8.23 -3.69
C SER A 51 -2.89 9.43 -3.67
N GLN A 52 -3.41 10.66 -3.53
CA GLN A 52 -2.58 11.88 -3.52
C GLN A 52 -2.35 12.46 -2.12
N ASN A 53 -3.14 12.03 -1.14
CA ASN A 53 -3.15 12.66 0.18
C ASN A 53 -1.79 12.63 0.88
N PRO A 54 -1.05 11.51 0.94
CA PRO A 54 0.27 11.52 1.56
C PRO A 54 1.21 12.55 0.92
N ALA A 55 1.21 12.68 -0.41
CA ALA A 55 2.06 13.64 -1.10
C ALA A 55 1.63 15.11 -0.88
N LYS A 56 0.32 15.37 -0.74
CA LYS A 56 -0.17 16.70 -0.36
C LYS A 56 0.28 17.07 1.05
N TYR A 57 0.14 16.13 1.98
CA TYR A 57 0.62 16.32 3.35
C TYR A 57 2.13 16.60 3.39
N ALA A 58 2.95 15.83 2.66
CA ALA A 58 4.38 16.08 2.58
C ALA A 58 4.75 17.43 1.92
N SER A 59 3.86 17.98 1.09
CA SER A 59 4.11 19.25 0.41
C SER A 59 3.76 20.46 1.27
N ASP A 60 2.72 20.37 2.06
CA ASP A 60 2.26 21.41 3.00
C ASP A 60 1.50 20.77 4.18
N PRO A 61 2.22 20.36 5.24
CA PRO A 61 1.62 19.68 6.38
C PRO A 61 0.59 20.51 7.14
N VAL A 62 0.72 21.84 7.12
CA VAL A 62 -0.21 22.73 7.80
C VAL A 62 -1.53 22.82 7.04
N LYS A 63 -1.45 23.02 5.74
CA LYS A 63 -2.63 23.10 4.86
C LYS A 63 -3.39 21.78 4.76
N HIS A 64 -2.70 20.66 4.85
CA HIS A 64 -3.24 19.32 4.70
C HIS A 64 -3.16 18.50 6.01
N ALA A 65 -3.28 19.17 7.16
CA ALA A 65 -3.28 18.51 8.48
C ALA A 65 -4.41 17.48 8.61
N ASP A 66 -5.54 17.70 7.95
CA ASP A 66 -6.69 16.80 7.86
C ASP A 66 -6.33 15.38 7.37
N VAL A 67 -5.29 15.26 6.56
CA VAL A 67 -4.80 13.96 6.07
C VAL A 67 -4.20 13.14 7.21
N ALA A 68 -3.31 13.74 8.01
CA ALA A 68 -2.71 13.07 9.15
C ALA A 68 -3.72 12.85 10.28
N GLU A 69 -4.63 13.80 10.50
CA GLU A 69 -5.74 13.64 11.45
C GLU A 69 -6.64 12.47 11.07
N GLY A 70 -7.02 12.33 9.80
CA GLY A 70 -7.81 11.21 9.30
C GLY A 70 -7.13 9.86 9.50
N TYR A 71 -5.81 9.80 9.32
CA TYR A 71 -5.02 8.61 9.63
C TYR A 71 -5.04 8.29 11.13
N MET A 72 -4.85 9.27 12.01
CA MET A 72 -4.90 9.06 13.45
C MET A 72 -6.31 8.69 13.93
N ASN A 73 -7.35 9.26 13.34
CA ASN A 73 -8.74 8.95 13.66
C ASN A 73 -9.09 7.48 13.34
N ILE A 74 -8.66 6.96 12.18
CA ILE A 74 -8.91 5.54 11.86
C ILE A 74 -8.10 4.60 12.76
N CYS A 75 -6.86 4.96 13.13
CA CYS A 75 -6.07 4.20 14.09
C CYS A 75 -6.74 4.17 15.47
N SER A 76 -7.24 5.30 15.94
CA SER A 76 -7.97 5.42 17.21
C SER A 76 -9.28 4.62 17.23
N LEU A 77 -9.89 4.42 16.07
CA LEU A 77 -11.09 3.56 15.94
C LEU A 77 -10.74 2.07 16.05
N VAL A 78 -9.61 1.65 15.50
CA VAL A 78 -9.27 0.21 15.35
C VAL A 78 -8.47 -0.34 16.53
N LEU A 79 -7.45 0.39 16.98
CA LEU A 79 -6.46 -0.11 17.93
C LEU A 79 -7.03 -0.51 19.31
N PRO A 80 -8.03 0.20 19.88
CA PRO A 80 -8.62 -0.21 21.16
C PRO A 80 -9.26 -1.60 21.15
N HIS A 81 -9.72 -2.05 19.98
CA HIS A 81 -10.36 -3.36 19.80
C HIS A 81 -9.39 -4.45 19.31
N SER A 82 -8.14 -4.10 19.05
CA SER A 82 -7.11 -5.03 18.56
C SER A 82 -5.77 -4.80 19.28
N PRO A 83 -5.67 -5.13 20.59
CA PRO A 83 -4.43 -4.95 21.34
C PRO A 83 -3.26 -5.70 20.69
N GLY A 84 -2.13 -5.03 20.52
CA GLY A 84 -0.94 -5.60 19.87
C GLY A 84 -0.98 -5.63 18.34
N CYS A 85 -2.05 -5.13 17.72
CA CYS A 85 -2.17 -5.00 16.28
C CYS A 85 -1.05 -4.13 15.70
N LYS A 86 -0.43 -4.60 14.62
CA LYS A 86 0.56 -3.83 13.86
C LYS A 86 -0.15 -3.06 12.74
N VAL A 87 0.06 -1.75 12.71
CA VAL A 87 -0.46 -0.90 11.63
C VAL A 87 0.55 -0.82 10.50
N ILE A 88 0.09 -1.03 9.28
CA ILE A 88 0.85 -0.84 8.05
C ILE A 88 0.13 0.23 7.23
N LEU A 89 0.80 1.36 6.99
CA LEU A 89 0.29 2.41 6.09
C LEU A 89 0.88 2.17 4.69
N GLU A 90 0.02 2.06 3.68
CA GLU A 90 0.47 1.90 2.31
C GLU A 90 0.97 3.25 1.75
N GLN A 91 2.24 3.29 1.35
CA GLN A 91 2.70 4.28 0.39
C GLN A 91 2.00 4.00 -0.94
N THR A 92 1.08 4.86 -1.32
CA THR A 92 0.42 4.77 -2.61
C THR A 92 1.42 5.02 -3.76
N TRP A 93 1.02 4.77 -4.99
CA TRP A 93 1.90 4.88 -6.15
C TRP A 93 1.65 6.16 -6.97
N ALA A 94 2.73 6.71 -7.51
CA ALA A 94 2.64 7.72 -8.56
C ALA A 94 2.15 7.09 -9.87
N TYR A 95 1.55 7.88 -10.74
CA TYR A 95 1.07 7.45 -12.04
C TYR A 95 1.49 8.44 -13.14
N PRO A 96 1.64 8.00 -14.41
CA PRO A 96 2.12 8.83 -15.51
C PRO A 96 1.13 9.91 -15.93
N GLY A 97 1.63 10.94 -16.60
CA GLY A 97 0.80 12.03 -17.12
C GLY A 97 0.40 13.06 -16.08
N ASN A 98 1.17 13.19 -15.04
CA ASN A 98 0.78 13.83 -13.80
C ASN A 98 0.83 15.36 -13.82
N LYS A 99 -0.14 15.98 -14.42
CA LYS A 99 -0.54 17.35 -14.07
C LYS A 99 -1.47 17.40 -12.86
N HIS A 100 -1.63 16.27 -12.16
CA HIS A 100 -2.55 16.10 -11.06
C HIS A 100 -1.86 16.47 -9.74
N GLY A 101 -2.33 17.51 -9.09
CA GLY A 101 -1.91 17.87 -7.75
C GLY A 101 -0.66 18.72 -7.63
N GLY A 102 -0.08 19.21 -8.74
CA GLY A 102 1.06 20.14 -8.71
C GLY A 102 2.44 19.48 -8.53
N PHE A 103 2.53 18.18 -8.75
CA PHE A 103 3.82 17.46 -8.75
C PHE A 103 4.51 17.58 -10.11
N GLU A 104 5.83 17.82 -10.11
CA GLU A 104 6.61 18.10 -11.31
C GLU A 104 6.65 16.91 -12.29
N ASP A 105 6.91 15.71 -11.75
CA ASP A 105 7.02 14.47 -12.52
C ASP A 105 6.69 13.23 -11.67
N PHE A 106 6.80 12.06 -12.30
CA PHE A 106 6.54 10.76 -11.66
C PHE A 106 7.46 10.50 -10.45
N HIS A 107 8.74 10.86 -10.54
CA HIS A 107 9.71 10.60 -9.46
C HIS A 107 9.52 11.58 -8.30
N ASN A 108 9.26 12.84 -8.58
CA ASN A 108 8.92 13.84 -7.58
C ASN A 108 7.65 13.42 -6.83
N PHE A 109 6.63 12.97 -7.56
CA PHE A 109 5.39 12.49 -6.95
C PHE A 109 5.64 11.24 -6.07
N THR A 110 6.42 10.25 -6.55
CA THR A 110 6.77 9.06 -5.74
C THR A 110 7.46 9.46 -4.45
N ARG A 111 8.46 10.35 -4.53
CA ARG A 111 9.19 10.84 -3.36
C ARG A 111 8.26 11.55 -2.36
N LYS A 112 7.34 12.37 -2.84
CA LYS A 112 6.37 13.05 -1.97
C LYS A 112 5.37 12.09 -1.33
N LEU A 113 4.99 11.03 -2.01
CA LEU A 113 4.16 9.95 -1.43
C LEU A 113 4.91 9.20 -0.33
N GLU A 114 6.19 8.93 -0.52
CA GLU A 114 7.06 8.30 0.49
C GLU A 114 7.20 9.19 1.73
N GLU A 115 7.66 10.43 1.55
CA GLU A 115 7.82 11.42 2.64
C GLU A 115 6.54 11.57 3.47
N GLY A 116 5.37 11.65 2.80
CA GLY A 116 4.10 11.82 3.48
C GLY A 116 3.64 10.57 4.22
N ALA A 117 3.80 9.39 3.62
CA ALA A 117 3.47 8.13 4.28
C ALA A 117 4.36 7.90 5.52
N GLU A 118 5.66 8.16 5.41
CA GLU A 118 6.60 8.06 6.54
C GLU A 118 6.26 9.03 7.67
N ALA A 119 5.99 10.30 7.32
CA ALA A 119 5.61 11.32 8.31
C ALA A 119 4.29 11.00 9.02
N MET A 120 3.30 10.43 8.32
CA MET A 120 2.05 9.98 8.92
C MET A 120 2.28 8.75 9.81
N ALA A 121 2.99 7.74 9.33
CA ALA A 121 3.24 6.50 10.06
C ALA A 121 4.05 6.74 11.34
N ALA A 122 5.00 7.67 11.32
CA ALA A 122 5.81 8.04 12.49
C ALA A 122 4.98 8.55 13.68
N GLN A 123 3.76 9.05 13.47
CA GLN A 123 2.92 9.59 14.54
C GLN A 123 2.48 8.53 15.57
N ASN A 124 2.43 7.26 15.16
CA ASN A 124 2.06 6.14 16.05
C ASN A 124 3.00 4.92 15.93
N GLY A 125 4.16 5.08 15.31
CA GLY A 125 5.14 4.00 15.14
C GLY A 125 4.71 2.91 14.17
N ALA A 126 3.83 3.21 13.22
CA ALA A 126 3.41 2.26 12.18
C ALA A 126 4.53 2.01 11.16
N SER A 127 4.44 0.88 10.46
CA SER A 127 5.30 0.57 9.33
C SER A 127 4.71 1.14 8.03
N VAL A 128 5.57 1.52 7.08
CA VAL A 128 5.16 1.92 5.74
C VAL A 128 5.37 0.78 4.76
N SER A 129 4.31 0.40 4.03
CA SER A 129 4.40 -0.55 2.91
C SER A 129 4.87 0.19 1.65
N PRO A 130 6.09 -0.07 1.12
CA PRO A 130 6.75 0.74 0.10
C PRO A 130 6.27 0.41 -1.32
N ILE A 131 4.95 0.36 -1.54
CA ILE A 131 4.33 -0.01 -2.83
C ILE A 131 4.74 0.99 -3.92
N GLY A 132 4.71 2.29 -3.62
CA GLY A 132 5.09 3.33 -4.57
C GLY A 132 6.53 3.19 -5.05
N ASN A 133 7.45 2.79 -4.16
CA ASN A 133 8.85 2.54 -4.52
C ASN A 133 8.99 1.29 -5.40
N ALA A 134 8.23 0.22 -5.14
CA ALA A 134 8.18 -0.93 -6.02
C ALA A 134 7.65 -0.58 -7.42
N TYR A 135 6.60 0.23 -7.49
CA TYR A 135 6.05 0.75 -8.76
C TYR A 135 7.09 1.58 -9.52
N LYS A 136 7.86 2.41 -8.81
CA LYS A 136 8.93 3.24 -9.41
C LYS A 136 10.01 2.36 -10.06
N ILE A 137 10.44 1.29 -9.40
CA ILE A 137 11.45 0.37 -9.95
C ILE A 137 10.94 -0.26 -11.25
N ILE A 138 9.74 -0.80 -11.27
CA ILE A 138 9.14 -1.38 -12.49
C ILE A 138 8.95 -0.30 -13.57
N TRP A 139 8.54 0.90 -13.20
CA TRP A 139 8.41 2.02 -14.14
C TRP A 139 9.73 2.36 -14.82
N ASP A 140 10.80 2.42 -14.07
CA ASP A 140 12.13 2.78 -14.59
C ASP A 140 12.74 1.65 -15.44
N GLU A 141 12.64 0.42 -14.97
CA GLU A 141 13.38 -0.71 -15.52
C GLU A 141 12.56 -1.54 -16.54
N LYS A 142 11.24 -1.67 -16.35
CA LYS A 142 10.40 -2.67 -17.04
C LYS A 142 9.06 -2.15 -17.57
N ARG A 143 8.79 -0.84 -17.61
CA ARG A 143 7.46 -0.30 -18.00
C ARG A 143 6.99 -0.68 -19.42
N LYS A 144 7.93 -1.05 -20.29
CA LYS A 144 7.58 -1.49 -21.65
C LYS A 144 7.06 -2.93 -21.68
N GLU A 145 7.53 -3.77 -20.77
CA GLU A 145 7.23 -5.20 -20.68
C GLU A 145 6.12 -5.50 -19.67
N ILE A 146 6.10 -4.74 -18.53
CA ILE A 146 5.17 -4.96 -17.43
C ILE A 146 4.35 -3.69 -17.21
N ARG A 147 3.08 -3.75 -17.62
CA ARG A 147 2.17 -2.62 -17.50
C ARG A 147 1.47 -2.62 -16.14
N LEU A 148 1.93 -1.81 -15.19
CA LEU A 148 1.38 -1.72 -13.84
C LEU A 148 0.01 -1.02 -13.75
N PHE A 149 -0.32 -0.19 -14.73
CA PHE A 149 -1.56 0.60 -14.74
C PHE A 149 -2.59 0.06 -15.72
N ASP A 150 -3.86 0.22 -15.37
CA ASP A 150 -4.97 -0.06 -16.27
C ASP A 150 -5.06 0.97 -17.41
N SER A 151 -6.11 0.89 -18.22
CA SER A 151 -6.34 1.75 -19.38
C SER A 151 -6.37 3.24 -19.07
N ASP A 152 -6.77 3.61 -17.85
CA ASP A 152 -6.80 5.00 -17.37
C ASP A 152 -5.44 5.55 -16.94
N SER A 153 -4.39 4.73 -17.00
CA SER A 153 -3.02 5.06 -16.60
C SER A 153 -2.88 5.53 -15.14
N LYS A 154 -3.83 5.19 -14.29
CA LYS A 154 -3.89 5.61 -12.88
C LYS A 154 -4.16 4.44 -11.93
N HIS A 155 -5.24 3.70 -12.18
CA HIS A 155 -5.57 2.55 -11.36
C HIS A 155 -4.64 1.37 -11.68
N GLN A 156 -4.49 0.50 -10.70
CA GLN A 156 -3.62 -0.67 -10.83
C GLN A 156 -4.21 -1.69 -11.80
N SER A 157 -3.37 -2.19 -12.70
CA SER A 157 -3.67 -3.37 -13.51
C SER A 157 -3.58 -4.66 -12.67
N HIS A 158 -3.77 -5.81 -13.30
CA HIS A 158 -3.53 -7.10 -12.64
C HIS A 158 -2.07 -7.23 -12.17
N TYR A 159 -1.08 -6.79 -12.97
CA TYR A 159 0.33 -6.77 -12.57
C TYR A 159 0.59 -5.84 -11.39
N GLY A 160 0.02 -4.64 -11.41
CA GLY A 160 0.12 -3.70 -10.29
C GLY A 160 -0.51 -4.25 -9.01
N SER A 161 -1.67 -4.88 -9.13
CA SER A 161 -2.36 -5.54 -8.00
C SER A 161 -1.54 -6.69 -7.41
N TYR A 162 -0.87 -7.47 -8.28
CA TYR A 162 0.01 -8.56 -7.85
C TYR A 162 1.24 -8.01 -7.12
N LEU A 163 1.91 -6.98 -7.68
CA LEU A 163 3.06 -6.33 -7.02
C LEU A 163 2.70 -5.80 -5.63
N LYS A 164 1.58 -5.08 -5.53
CA LYS A 164 1.05 -4.60 -4.25
C LYS A 164 0.81 -5.76 -3.27
N ALA A 165 0.23 -6.86 -3.74
CA ALA A 165 -0.03 -8.03 -2.91
C ALA A 165 1.27 -8.69 -2.42
N CYS A 166 2.31 -8.75 -3.26
CA CYS A 166 3.64 -9.25 -2.89
C CYS A 166 4.29 -8.37 -1.82
N VAL A 167 4.28 -7.04 -2.00
CA VAL A 167 4.84 -6.09 -1.02
C VAL A 167 4.14 -6.25 0.33
N ASN A 168 2.80 -6.25 0.37
CA ASN A 168 2.06 -6.41 1.62
C ASN A 168 2.24 -7.79 2.26
N TYR A 169 2.40 -8.85 1.48
CA TYR A 169 2.73 -10.18 1.99
C TYR A 169 4.06 -10.15 2.75
N LEU A 170 5.10 -9.60 2.14
CA LEU A 170 6.43 -9.48 2.76
C LEU A 170 6.43 -8.58 4.00
N MET A 171 5.64 -7.49 3.99
CA MET A 171 5.47 -6.64 5.17
C MET A 171 4.87 -7.36 6.37
N ILE A 172 4.03 -8.37 6.13
CA ILE A 172 3.40 -9.18 7.18
C ILE A 172 4.34 -10.29 7.66
N THR A 173 4.94 -11.03 6.72
CA THR A 173 5.72 -12.23 7.04
C THR A 173 7.19 -11.94 7.36
N GLY A 174 7.79 -10.97 6.68
CA GLY A 174 9.23 -10.71 6.75
C GLY A 174 10.08 -11.79 6.08
N GLU A 175 9.47 -12.74 5.36
CA GLU A 175 10.12 -13.90 4.79
C GLU A 175 10.19 -13.80 3.27
N PRO A 176 11.34 -14.09 2.63
CA PRO A 176 11.45 -14.11 1.18
C PRO A 176 10.54 -15.18 0.56
N PHE A 177 10.22 -15.01 -0.72
CA PHE A 177 9.41 -15.99 -1.42
C PHE A 177 10.18 -17.30 -1.68
N SER A 178 9.49 -18.44 -1.52
CA SER A 178 9.99 -19.74 -2.00
C SER A 178 9.74 -19.90 -3.52
N ASP A 179 10.26 -20.98 -4.10
CA ASP A 179 10.11 -21.25 -5.54
C ASP A 179 8.66 -21.51 -6.00
N ASN A 180 7.77 -21.89 -5.08
CA ASN A 180 6.40 -22.32 -5.39
C ASN A 180 5.34 -21.23 -5.15
N VAL A 181 5.66 -19.98 -5.44
CA VAL A 181 4.69 -18.88 -5.27
C VAL A 181 3.63 -18.87 -6.36
N ALA A 182 2.38 -18.68 -5.98
CA ALA A 182 1.28 -18.54 -6.93
C ALA A 182 1.48 -17.29 -7.82
N ASP A 183 1.52 -17.49 -9.14
CA ASP A 183 1.61 -16.41 -10.13
C ASP A 183 0.27 -15.69 -10.34
N CYS A 184 -0.82 -16.19 -9.77
CA CYS A 184 -2.18 -15.62 -9.86
C CYS A 184 -2.64 -15.35 -11.31
N GLY A 185 -2.28 -16.25 -12.25
CA GLY A 185 -2.63 -16.15 -13.66
C GLY A 185 -1.77 -15.18 -14.48
N LEU A 186 -0.68 -14.67 -13.93
CA LEU A 186 0.31 -13.86 -14.65
C LEU A 186 1.28 -14.76 -15.42
N GLU A 187 1.95 -14.16 -16.41
CA GLU A 187 3.09 -14.81 -17.07
C GLU A 187 4.20 -15.07 -16.05
N PRO A 188 4.74 -16.32 -15.96
CA PRO A 188 5.67 -16.70 -14.88
C PRO A 188 6.88 -15.77 -14.70
N TRP A 189 7.51 -15.34 -15.80
CA TRP A 189 8.67 -14.45 -15.72
C TRP A 189 8.32 -13.04 -15.23
N LYS A 190 7.10 -12.54 -15.56
CA LYS A 190 6.62 -11.23 -15.06
C LYS A 190 6.29 -11.33 -13.57
N ALA A 191 5.60 -12.38 -13.16
CA ALA A 191 5.32 -12.64 -11.75
C ALA A 191 6.61 -12.75 -10.93
N ALA A 192 7.61 -13.50 -11.42
CA ALA A 192 8.93 -13.60 -10.79
C ALA A 192 9.64 -12.23 -10.67
N THR A 193 9.63 -11.43 -11.75
CA THR A 193 10.18 -10.07 -11.71
C THR A 193 9.51 -9.19 -10.65
N LEU A 194 8.17 -9.25 -10.54
CA LEU A 194 7.41 -8.48 -9.56
C LEU A 194 7.72 -8.91 -8.12
N ARG A 195 7.90 -10.22 -7.87
CA ARG A 195 8.33 -10.75 -6.56
C ARG A 195 9.71 -10.24 -6.18
N THR A 196 10.69 -10.35 -7.09
CA THR A 196 12.05 -9.85 -6.86
C THR A 196 12.05 -8.35 -6.51
N VAL A 197 11.25 -7.55 -7.21
CA VAL A 197 11.15 -6.12 -6.89
C VAL A 197 10.49 -5.89 -5.54
N ALA A 198 9.48 -6.67 -5.16
CA ALA A 198 8.86 -6.59 -3.84
C ALA A 198 9.87 -6.94 -2.72
N GLU A 199 10.67 -8.00 -2.89
CA GLU A 199 11.74 -8.37 -1.95
C GLU A 199 12.78 -7.26 -1.82
N ARG A 200 13.25 -6.70 -2.95
CA ARG A 200 14.21 -5.60 -2.97
C ARG A 200 13.77 -4.38 -2.17
N VAL A 201 12.48 -4.03 -2.18
CA VAL A 201 11.99 -2.84 -1.46
C VAL A 201 11.63 -3.12 0.00
N VAL A 202 11.25 -4.36 0.35
CA VAL A 202 10.82 -4.71 1.72
C VAL A 202 11.96 -5.28 2.54
N LEU A 203 12.67 -6.27 2.01
CA LEU A 203 13.67 -7.01 2.78
C LEU A 203 15.04 -6.30 2.78
N LYS A 204 15.22 -5.29 1.90
CA LYS A 204 16.46 -4.50 1.78
C LYS A 204 17.67 -5.44 1.87
N GLU A 205 17.93 -6.20 0.81
CA GLU A 205 19.19 -6.95 0.74
C GLU A 205 20.34 -5.97 1.03
N SER A 206 21.01 -6.24 2.14
CA SER A 206 22.18 -5.51 2.64
C SER A 206 23.42 -5.85 1.79
#